data_95c00766ee45498d5d22392e4aedc3ad
#
_entry.id   95c00766ee45498d5d22392e4aedc3ad
#
_cell.length_a   1.000
_cell.length_b   1.000
_cell.length_c   1.000
_cell.angle_alpha   90.00
_cell.angle_beta   90.00
_cell.angle_gamma   90.00
#
_symmetry.space_group_name_H-M   'P 1'
#
loop_
_entity.id
_entity.type
_entity.pdbx_description
1 polymer ?
#
loop_
_entity_poly.entity_id
_entity_poly.type
_entity_poly.pdbx_seq_one_letter_code
_entity_poly.pdbx_strand_id
1 'polypeptide(L)'
;MDNINVLIIEDTPEQSDALIKVLLENNYTIAGVAKNFTDAIKLFFYENTVDVIIIDVFLDGKPDGITFAESINIIPNASKPFVFLTSSQDRQIFERAKLTKPFSFLMKPFNELEILYAIEMAVEKFYEQTNVFLSEEQDTVISNDYLFIKKKNSLKKVAISEILYIEVEERYCNIITEKEKFVIQISLTKISNLLDKNKFIKTHRNTIVNTDKIEEIILADNLVILKGNHKINLSDTYKDFIKKMNILS
;
A
#
# COMPACT_ATOMS: atom_id res chain seq x y z
N MET A 1 7.71 17.39 -1.87
CA MET A 1 7.72 15.98 -1.40
C MET A 1 7.15 16.03 -0.02
N ASP A 2 6.13 15.25 0.26
CA ASP A 2 5.68 15.13 1.65
C ASP A 2 6.79 14.41 2.39
N ASN A 3 7.18 14.93 3.55
CA ASN A 3 8.25 14.35 4.35
C ASN A 3 7.81 12.98 4.86
N ILE A 4 8.70 11.98 4.84
CA ILE A 4 8.44 10.65 5.38
C ILE A 4 8.31 10.76 6.90
N ASN A 5 7.22 10.23 7.46
CA ASN A 5 6.92 10.27 8.89
C ASN A 5 7.44 9.00 9.57
N VAL A 6 8.38 9.15 10.48
CA VAL A 6 9.08 8.07 11.16
C VAL A 6 8.56 7.91 12.58
N LEU A 7 8.08 6.72 12.93
CA LEU A 7 7.83 6.32 14.32
C LEU A 7 9.10 5.68 14.89
N ILE A 8 9.60 6.19 16.01
CA ILE A 8 10.77 5.65 16.70
C ILE A 8 10.30 4.90 17.94
N ILE A 9 10.78 3.66 18.11
CA ILE A 9 10.54 2.82 19.31
C ILE A 9 11.90 2.50 19.91
N GLU A 10 12.24 3.25 20.96
CA GLU A 10 13.56 3.21 21.62
C GLU A 10 13.40 3.69 23.07
N ASP A 11 13.81 2.89 24.04
CA ASP A 11 13.66 3.18 25.47
C ASP A 11 14.76 4.09 26.01
N THR A 12 15.92 4.14 25.36
CA THR A 12 17.08 4.93 25.78
C THR A 12 17.00 6.34 25.23
N PRO A 13 16.86 7.40 26.10
CA PRO A 13 16.70 8.77 25.63
C PRO A 13 17.84 9.27 24.76
N GLU A 14 19.09 8.95 25.11
CA GLU A 14 20.27 9.40 24.36
C GLU A 14 20.28 8.83 22.93
N GLN A 15 19.79 7.61 22.74
CA GLN A 15 19.72 6.96 21.44
C GLN A 15 18.55 7.50 20.61
N SER A 16 17.38 7.68 21.23
CA SER A 16 16.24 8.27 20.55
C SER A 16 16.52 9.72 20.12
N ASP A 17 17.17 10.53 20.97
CA ASP A 17 17.56 11.91 20.62
C ASP A 17 18.57 11.97 19.48
N ALA A 18 19.54 11.02 19.44
CA ALA A 18 20.47 10.91 18.33
C ALA A 18 19.76 10.56 17.01
N LEU A 19 18.80 9.62 17.04
CA LEU A 19 17.98 9.27 15.86
C LEU A 19 17.13 10.46 15.41
N ILE A 20 16.47 11.16 16.31
CA ILE A 20 15.65 12.34 16.01
C ILE A 20 16.50 13.40 15.29
N LYS A 21 17.70 13.69 15.82
CA LYS A 21 18.59 14.67 15.23
C LYS A 21 18.94 14.29 13.78
N VAL A 22 19.43 13.08 13.55
CA VAL A 22 19.78 12.58 12.20
C VAL A 22 18.59 12.68 11.25
N LEU A 23 17.42 12.26 11.67
CA LEU A 23 16.23 12.26 10.84
C LEU A 23 15.76 13.68 10.48
N LEU A 24 15.72 14.59 11.43
CA LEU A 24 15.31 15.98 11.19
C LEU A 24 16.31 16.72 10.28
N GLU A 25 17.61 16.49 10.44
CA GLU A 25 18.66 17.06 9.59
C GLU A 25 18.56 16.57 8.13
N ASN A 26 17.92 15.41 7.90
CA ASN A 26 17.73 14.82 6.58
C ASN A 26 16.27 14.89 6.06
N ASN A 27 15.49 15.87 6.54
CA ASN A 27 14.13 16.18 6.09
C ASN A 27 13.08 15.08 6.34
N TYR A 28 13.28 14.22 7.33
CA TYR A 28 12.24 13.34 7.84
C TYR A 28 11.38 14.05 8.88
N THR A 29 10.16 13.58 9.08
CA THR A 29 9.26 14.04 10.15
C THR A 29 9.14 12.96 11.22
N ILE A 30 9.13 13.34 12.49
CA ILE A 30 8.95 12.40 13.59
C ILE A 30 7.47 12.30 13.92
N ALA A 31 6.86 11.14 13.61
CA ALA A 31 5.47 10.83 13.93
C ALA A 31 5.26 10.62 15.44
N GLY A 32 6.29 10.12 16.11
CA GLY A 32 6.28 9.93 17.56
C GLY A 32 7.51 9.17 18.05
N VAL A 33 7.70 9.15 19.38
CA VAL A 33 8.75 8.39 20.06
C VAL A 33 8.12 7.57 21.17
N ALA A 34 8.17 6.26 21.05
CA ALA A 34 7.68 5.33 22.05
C ALA A 34 8.86 4.73 22.84
N LYS A 35 8.73 4.68 24.17
CA LYS A 35 9.76 4.13 25.06
C LYS A 35 9.49 2.69 25.51
N ASN A 36 8.32 2.17 25.21
CA ASN A 36 7.88 0.84 25.58
C ASN A 36 6.80 0.33 24.63
N PHE A 37 6.46 -0.95 24.72
CA PHE A 37 5.45 -1.61 23.92
C PHE A 37 4.08 -0.90 23.94
N THR A 38 3.61 -0.48 25.12
CA THR A 38 2.28 0.13 25.27
C THR A 38 2.19 1.46 24.55
N ASP A 39 3.23 2.29 24.65
CA ASP A 39 3.28 3.58 23.98
C ASP A 39 3.45 3.41 22.47
N ALA A 40 4.23 2.41 22.04
CA ALA A 40 4.38 2.06 20.62
C ALA A 40 3.03 1.71 19.98
N ILE A 41 2.24 0.85 20.61
CA ILE A 41 0.89 0.48 20.16
C ILE A 41 -0.01 1.70 20.09
N LYS A 42 -0.02 2.55 21.12
CA LYS A 42 -0.83 3.79 21.11
C LYS A 42 -0.44 4.70 19.94
N LEU A 43 0.83 5.06 19.80
CA LEU A 43 1.28 5.94 18.75
C LEU A 43 1.01 5.37 17.35
N PHE A 44 1.24 4.08 17.17
CA PHE A 44 0.99 3.41 15.89
C PHE A 44 -0.46 3.49 15.42
N PHE A 45 -1.43 3.35 16.34
CA PHE A 45 -2.86 3.39 16.00
C PHE A 45 -3.48 4.78 16.04
N TYR A 46 -2.97 5.71 16.85
CA TYR A 46 -3.52 7.05 16.95
C TYR A 46 -2.92 8.03 15.95
N GLU A 47 -1.66 7.81 15.53
CA GLU A 47 -1.00 8.63 14.52
C GLU A 47 -1.20 8.03 13.12
N ASN A 48 -2.20 8.52 12.40
CA ASN A 48 -2.54 8.05 11.04
C ASN A 48 -1.48 8.39 9.98
N THR A 49 -0.33 8.91 10.36
CA THR A 49 0.68 9.46 9.45
C THR A 49 2.00 8.69 9.43
N VAL A 50 2.10 7.53 10.10
CA VAL A 50 3.34 6.74 10.13
C VAL A 50 3.60 6.11 8.76
N ASP A 51 4.78 6.38 8.19
CA ASP A 51 5.23 5.81 6.91
C ASP A 51 6.24 4.69 7.10
N VAL A 52 7.11 4.79 8.13
CA VAL A 52 8.12 3.79 8.47
C VAL A 52 8.37 3.77 9.97
N ILE A 53 8.81 2.62 10.50
CA ILE A 53 9.07 2.44 11.92
C ILE A 53 10.52 2.02 12.15
N ILE A 54 11.19 2.67 13.07
CA ILE A 54 12.48 2.25 13.61
C ILE A 54 12.22 1.61 14.96
N ILE A 55 12.66 0.38 15.15
CA ILE A 55 12.33 -0.43 16.33
C ILE A 55 13.61 -0.95 16.99
N ASP A 56 13.90 -0.54 18.22
CA ASP A 56 14.86 -1.30 19.01
C ASP A 56 14.26 -2.67 19.34
N VAL A 57 15.07 -3.71 19.17
CA VAL A 57 14.69 -5.09 19.50
C VAL A 57 14.41 -5.23 20.99
N PHE A 58 15.22 -4.59 21.85
CA PHE A 58 15.10 -4.66 23.30
C PHE A 58 14.60 -3.34 23.88
N LEU A 59 13.50 -3.40 24.61
CA LEU A 59 12.94 -2.30 25.38
C LEU A 59 12.91 -2.72 26.84
N ASP A 60 13.55 -1.95 27.74
CA ASP A 60 13.73 -2.32 29.15
C ASP A 60 14.31 -3.73 29.35
N GLY A 61 15.26 -4.13 28.48
CA GLY A 61 15.92 -5.44 28.52
C GLY A 61 15.06 -6.62 28.06
N LYS A 62 13.85 -6.38 27.55
CA LYS A 62 12.94 -7.41 27.00
C LYS A 62 12.84 -7.29 25.48
N PRO A 63 12.63 -8.39 24.73
CA PRO A 63 12.50 -8.35 23.29
C PRO A 63 11.12 -7.81 22.85
N ASP A 64 10.65 -6.74 23.49
CA ASP A 64 9.32 -6.15 23.28
C ASP A 64 9.19 -5.43 21.94
N GLY A 65 10.29 -5.01 21.33
CA GLY A 65 10.30 -4.52 19.96
C GLY A 65 9.89 -5.60 18.94
N ILE A 66 10.33 -6.85 19.16
CA ILE A 66 9.88 -7.98 18.32
C ILE A 66 8.38 -8.24 18.56
N THR A 67 7.96 -8.23 19.82
CA THR A 67 6.54 -8.43 20.19
C THR A 67 5.64 -7.37 19.56
N PHE A 68 6.11 -6.12 19.47
CA PHE A 68 5.41 -5.05 18.76
C PHE A 68 5.29 -5.37 17.28
N ALA A 69 6.38 -5.76 16.61
CA ALA A 69 6.37 -6.11 15.19
C ALA A 69 5.46 -7.33 14.90
N GLU A 70 5.47 -8.35 15.77
CA GLU A 70 4.53 -9.47 15.70
C GLU A 70 3.07 -8.99 15.79
N SER A 71 2.78 -8.05 16.69
CA SER A 71 1.44 -7.54 16.94
C SER A 71 0.88 -6.75 15.75
N ILE A 72 1.69 -5.89 15.12
CA ILE A 72 1.23 -5.11 13.95
C ILE A 72 1.05 -5.98 12.70
N ASN A 73 1.85 -7.05 12.55
CA ASN A 73 1.77 -7.97 11.42
C ASN A 73 0.50 -8.84 11.40
N ILE A 74 -0.16 -9.02 12.54
CA ILE A 74 -1.40 -9.80 12.65
C ILE A 74 -2.61 -8.98 12.18
N ILE A 75 -2.51 -7.65 12.16
CA ILE A 75 -3.63 -6.77 11.89
C ILE A 75 -3.73 -6.53 10.38
N PRO A 76 -4.83 -6.95 9.73
CA PRO A 76 -5.03 -6.71 8.31
C PRO A 76 -4.96 -5.22 7.98
N ASN A 77 -4.25 -4.88 6.91
CA ASN A 77 -4.09 -3.49 6.40
C ASN A 77 -3.38 -2.50 7.34
N ALA A 78 -2.82 -2.95 8.48
CA ALA A 78 -2.01 -2.11 9.37
C ALA A 78 -0.50 -2.23 9.11
N SER A 79 -0.09 -3.06 8.15
CA SER A 79 1.33 -3.29 7.85
C SER A 79 2.03 -2.00 7.43
N LYS A 80 3.17 -1.73 8.04
CA LYS A 80 4.07 -0.62 7.72
C LYS A 80 5.49 -1.16 7.62
N PRO A 81 6.36 -0.56 6.77
CA PRO A 81 7.74 -0.97 6.72
C PRO A 81 8.43 -0.64 8.04
N PHE A 82 9.30 -1.53 8.50
CA PHE A 82 10.08 -1.30 9.70
C PHE A 82 11.49 -1.86 9.60
N VAL A 83 12.37 -1.23 10.38
CA VAL A 83 13.78 -1.57 10.51
C VAL A 83 14.07 -1.86 11.98
N PHE A 84 14.73 -2.97 12.26
CA PHE A 84 15.20 -3.26 13.60
C PHE A 84 16.58 -2.65 13.87
N LEU A 85 16.73 -2.08 15.07
CA LEU A 85 18.01 -1.74 15.67
C LEU A 85 18.30 -2.72 16.79
N THR A 86 19.53 -3.19 16.91
CA THR A 86 19.89 -4.13 18.00
C THR A 86 21.38 -4.11 18.31
N SER A 87 21.72 -4.26 19.59
CA SER A 87 23.07 -4.55 20.05
C SER A 87 23.30 -6.05 20.26
N SER A 88 22.24 -6.85 20.17
CA SER A 88 22.29 -8.30 20.44
C SER A 88 22.87 -9.07 19.26
N GLN A 89 23.77 -10.00 19.58
CA GLN A 89 24.29 -11.01 18.65
C GLN A 89 23.65 -12.39 18.88
N ASP A 90 22.59 -12.47 19.69
CA ASP A 90 21.89 -13.72 19.98
C ASP A 90 21.13 -14.20 18.74
N ARG A 91 21.52 -15.39 18.28
CA ARG A 91 20.93 -16.02 17.10
C ARG A 91 19.44 -16.34 17.28
N GLN A 92 19.00 -16.71 18.49
CA GLN A 92 17.58 -17.04 18.72
C GLN A 92 16.71 -15.79 18.61
N ILE A 93 17.18 -14.66 19.15
CA ILE A 93 16.54 -13.36 19.02
C ILE A 93 16.46 -12.94 17.55
N PHE A 94 17.56 -13.10 16.80
CA PHE A 94 17.59 -12.79 15.38
C PHE A 94 16.60 -13.65 14.59
N GLU A 95 16.56 -14.97 14.80
CA GLU A 95 15.63 -15.86 14.10
C GLU A 95 14.16 -15.51 14.42
N ARG A 96 13.83 -15.16 15.67
CA ARG A 96 12.49 -14.69 16.03
C ARG A 96 12.15 -13.37 15.32
N ALA A 97 13.05 -12.39 15.39
CA ALA A 97 12.86 -11.09 14.74
C ALA A 97 12.69 -11.23 13.21
N LYS A 98 13.46 -12.11 12.57
CA LYS A 98 13.38 -12.40 11.13
C LYS A 98 11.98 -12.89 10.70
N LEU A 99 11.27 -13.65 11.56
CA LEU A 99 9.92 -14.14 11.27
C LEU A 99 8.91 -13.00 11.12
N THR A 100 9.16 -11.83 11.71
CA THR A 100 8.32 -10.64 11.56
C THR A 100 8.52 -9.93 10.21
N LYS A 101 9.45 -10.40 9.37
CA LYS A 101 9.78 -9.87 8.04
C LYS A 101 10.15 -8.39 8.03
N PRO A 102 11.14 -7.95 8.82
CA PRO A 102 11.65 -6.59 8.77
C PRO A 102 12.31 -6.32 7.42
N PHE A 103 12.35 -5.06 7.02
CA PHE A 103 13.05 -4.65 5.79
C PHE A 103 14.56 -4.60 5.97
N SER A 104 15.04 -4.33 7.19
CA SER A 104 16.46 -4.34 7.53
C SER A 104 16.69 -4.59 9.01
N PHE A 105 17.94 -5.01 9.32
CA PHE A 105 18.51 -5.07 10.66
C PHE A 105 19.76 -4.22 10.68
N LEU A 106 19.87 -3.32 11.64
CA LEU A 106 21.08 -2.54 11.87
C LEU A 106 21.65 -2.89 13.25
N MET A 107 22.95 -3.19 13.26
CA MET A 107 23.67 -3.43 14.51
C MET A 107 24.11 -2.11 15.13
N LYS A 108 23.87 -1.93 16.42
CA LYS A 108 24.42 -0.81 17.20
C LYS A 108 25.89 -1.08 17.55
N PRO A 109 26.80 -0.09 17.43
CA PRO A 109 26.59 1.25 16.92
C PRO A 109 26.49 1.27 15.38
N PHE A 110 25.64 2.13 14.83
CA PHE A 110 25.47 2.38 13.39
C PHE A 110 25.84 3.82 13.07
N ASN A 111 26.18 4.09 11.82
CA ASN A 111 26.40 5.45 11.34
C ASN A 111 25.12 6.06 10.72
N GLU A 112 25.17 7.37 10.50
CA GLU A 112 24.06 8.12 9.95
C GLU A 112 23.56 7.58 8.59
N LEU A 113 24.48 7.28 7.67
CA LEU A 113 24.13 6.79 6.32
C LEU A 113 23.48 5.42 6.37
N GLU A 114 23.89 4.55 7.29
CA GLU A 114 23.28 3.22 7.43
C GLU A 114 21.80 3.31 7.80
N ILE A 115 21.43 4.20 8.74
CA ILE A 115 20.03 4.37 9.13
C ILE A 115 19.21 5.01 8.01
N LEU A 116 19.74 6.02 7.32
CA LEU A 116 19.05 6.69 6.22
C LEU A 116 18.78 5.72 5.06
N TYR A 117 19.79 4.96 4.63
CA TYR A 117 19.64 3.96 3.57
C TYR A 117 18.69 2.82 3.97
N ALA A 118 18.71 2.40 5.24
CA ALA A 118 17.80 1.36 5.72
C ALA A 118 16.34 1.83 5.67
N ILE A 119 16.08 3.10 6.01
CA ILE A 119 14.75 3.71 5.93
C ILE A 119 14.31 3.83 4.47
N GLU A 120 15.15 4.42 3.61
CA GLU A 120 14.84 4.58 2.19
C GLU A 120 14.51 3.24 1.53
N MET A 121 15.37 2.24 1.72
CA MET A 121 15.13 0.90 1.20
C MET A 121 13.89 0.22 1.80
N ALA A 122 13.60 0.44 3.09
CA ALA A 122 12.42 -0.11 3.72
C ALA A 122 11.13 0.48 3.11
N VAL A 123 11.09 1.79 2.94
CA VAL A 123 9.98 2.50 2.32
C VAL A 123 9.84 2.08 0.86
N GLU A 124 10.93 2.12 0.07
CA GLU A 124 10.93 1.75 -1.34
C GLU A 124 10.44 0.30 -1.53
N LYS A 125 11.04 -0.68 -0.86
CA LYS A 125 10.65 -2.09 -0.97
C LYS A 125 9.25 -2.38 -0.46
N PHE A 126 8.82 -1.69 0.60
CA PHE A 126 7.44 -1.85 1.09
C PHE A 126 6.45 -1.36 0.04
N TYR A 127 6.70 -0.21 -0.55
CA TYR A 127 5.89 0.28 -1.67
C TYR A 127 6.05 -0.56 -2.93
N GLU A 128 7.20 -1.16 -3.19
CA GLU A 128 7.36 -2.16 -4.25
C GLU A 128 6.60 -3.46 -3.97
N GLN A 129 6.59 -3.96 -2.74
CA GLN A 129 5.91 -5.19 -2.34
C GLN A 129 4.40 -5.00 -2.17
N THR A 130 3.95 -3.86 -1.65
CA THR A 130 2.55 -3.44 -1.65
C THR A 130 2.11 -3.03 -3.05
N ASN A 131 3.06 -2.60 -3.87
CA ASN A 131 2.91 -2.23 -5.27
C ASN A 131 3.70 -3.21 -6.13
N VAL A 132 3.29 -4.44 -6.20
CA VAL A 132 3.89 -5.48 -7.07
C VAL A 132 4.03 -5.01 -8.54
N PHE A 133 3.87 -3.73 -8.85
CA PHE A 133 3.92 -3.17 -10.18
C PHE A 133 4.36 -1.70 -10.26
N LEU A 134 5.54 -1.38 -9.72
CA LEU A 134 6.29 -0.25 -10.24
C LEU A 134 7.39 -0.79 -11.15
N SER A 135 7.09 -1.06 -12.41
CA SER A 135 8.12 -1.02 -13.42
C SER A 135 8.44 0.46 -13.70
N GLU A 136 9.70 0.79 -13.99
CA GLU A 136 10.27 2.14 -14.15
C GLU A 136 9.56 3.07 -15.17
N GLU A 137 8.42 2.64 -15.73
CA GLU A 137 7.63 3.40 -16.72
C GLU A 137 6.17 3.66 -16.31
N GLN A 138 5.74 3.40 -15.06
CA GLN A 138 4.31 3.47 -14.75
C GLN A 138 3.97 4.28 -13.49
N ASP A 139 3.17 5.30 -13.70
CA ASP A 139 2.69 6.35 -12.81
C ASP A 139 1.57 5.95 -11.83
N THR A 140 1.45 4.66 -11.40
CA THR A 140 0.29 4.21 -10.60
C THR A 140 0.68 3.29 -9.45
N VAL A 141 0.26 3.65 -8.23
CA VAL A 141 0.39 2.88 -7.00
C VAL A 141 -0.97 2.31 -6.61
N ILE A 142 -1.07 1.01 -6.32
CA ILE A 142 -2.33 0.35 -5.96
C ILE A 142 -2.22 -0.24 -4.56
N SER A 143 -3.09 0.19 -3.65
CA SER A 143 -3.43 -0.52 -2.42
C SER A 143 -4.71 -1.35 -2.64
N ASN A 144 -5.05 -2.27 -1.73
CA ASN A 144 -6.28 -3.07 -1.84
C ASN A 144 -7.56 -2.23 -1.98
N ASP A 145 -7.54 -0.96 -1.56
CA ASP A 145 -8.72 -0.07 -1.56
C ASP A 145 -8.55 1.16 -2.45
N TYR A 146 -7.32 1.50 -2.87
CA TYR A 146 -7.03 2.75 -3.55
C TYR A 146 -5.99 2.58 -4.65
N LEU A 147 -6.17 3.33 -5.75
CA LEU A 147 -5.15 3.60 -6.75
C LEU A 147 -4.52 4.96 -6.46
N PHE A 148 -3.20 5.06 -6.56
CA PHE A 148 -2.53 6.35 -6.58
C PHE A 148 -2.07 6.63 -8.00
N ILE A 149 -2.64 7.65 -8.61
CA ILE A 149 -2.37 8.04 -10.00
C ILE A 149 -1.49 9.28 -9.99
N LYS A 150 -0.33 9.18 -10.63
CA LYS A 150 0.60 10.31 -10.76
C LYS A 150 0.02 11.35 -11.74
N LYS A 151 -0.06 12.59 -11.27
CA LYS A 151 -0.49 13.74 -12.05
C LYS A 151 0.57 14.84 -11.96
N LYS A 152 1.48 14.90 -12.93
CA LYS A 152 2.68 15.77 -12.89
C LYS A 152 3.52 15.49 -11.63
N ASN A 153 3.51 16.41 -10.66
CA ASN A 153 4.29 16.35 -9.42
C ASN A 153 3.46 15.94 -8.19
N SER A 154 2.30 15.30 -8.36
CA SER A 154 1.45 14.85 -7.27
C SER A 154 0.89 13.46 -7.53
N LEU A 155 0.63 12.71 -6.47
CA LEU A 155 -0.12 11.45 -6.51
C LEU A 155 -1.55 11.72 -6.09
N LYS A 156 -2.50 11.42 -6.98
CA LYS A 156 -3.93 11.51 -6.65
C LYS A 156 -4.46 10.16 -6.20
N LYS A 157 -4.99 10.10 -5.00
CA LYS A 157 -5.63 8.93 -4.41
C LYS A 157 -7.03 8.76 -5.02
N VAL A 158 -7.31 7.56 -5.57
CA VAL A 158 -8.59 7.19 -6.17
C VAL A 158 -9.09 5.91 -5.51
N ALA A 159 -10.24 5.96 -4.86
CA ALA A 159 -10.82 4.76 -4.26
C ALA A 159 -11.23 3.76 -5.36
N ILE A 160 -10.83 2.50 -5.21
CA ILE A 160 -11.19 1.43 -6.16
C ILE A 160 -12.72 1.28 -6.24
N SER A 161 -13.42 1.49 -5.12
CA SER A 161 -14.87 1.48 -5.05
C SER A 161 -15.56 2.62 -5.83
N GLU A 162 -14.85 3.71 -6.16
CA GLU A 162 -15.37 4.81 -6.98
C GLU A 162 -15.23 4.57 -8.50
N ILE A 163 -14.42 3.57 -8.90
CA ILE A 163 -14.21 3.25 -10.30
C ILE A 163 -15.49 2.64 -10.88
N LEU A 164 -15.97 3.21 -11.98
CA LEU A 164 -17.10 2.70 -12.76
C LEU A 164 -16.62 1.63 -13.74
N TYR A 165 -15.66 2.00 -14.58
CA TYR A 165 -15.05 1.10 -15.55
C TYR A 165 -13.67 1.59 -15.96
N ILE A 166 -12.95 0.71 -16.65
CA ILE A 166 -11.62 0.96 -17.21
C ILE A 166 -11.66 0.53 -18.67
N GLU A 167 -11.22 1.41 -19.55
CA GLU A 167 -11.12 1.12 -20.98
C GLU A 167 -9.73 1.43 -21.53
N VAL A 168 -9.31 0.69 -22.56
CA VAL A 168 -8.08 0.97 -23.28
C VAL A 168 -8.40 1.67 -24.59
N GLU A 169 -7.77 2.82 -24.76
CA GLU A 169 -7.75 3.60 -25.98
C GLU A 169 -6.30 3.73 -26.45
N GLU A 170 -5.97 3.14 -27.59
CA GLU A 170 -4.60 3.04 -28.11
C GLU A 170 -3.64 2.37 -27.10
N ARG A 171 -2.74 3.14 -26.48
CA ARG A 171 -1.75 2.69 -25.50
C ARG A 171 -2.04 3.13 -24.08
N TYR A 172 -3.19 3.77 -23.84
CA TYR A 172 -3.57 4.32 -22.55
C TYR A 172 -4.76 3.60 -21.95
N CYS A 173 -4.71 3.35 -20.65
CA CYS A 173 -5.88 2.98 -19.85
C CYS A 173 -6.55 4.24 -19.31
N ASN A 174 -7.83 4.37 -19.59
CA ASN A 174 -8.71 5.36 -19.03
C ASN A 174 -9.44 4.75 -17.83
N ILE A 175 -9.22 5.26 -16.66
CA ILE A 175 -9.97 4.89 -15.45
C ILE A 175 -11.07 5.93 -15.26
N ILE A 176 -12.31 5.49 -15.32
CA ILE A 176 -13.48 6.35 -15.22
C ILE A 176 -14.13 6.17 -13.86
N THR A 177 -14.31 7.29 -13.18
CA THR A 177 -15.06 7.39 -11.90
C THR A 177 -16.28 8.29 -12.13
N GLU A 178 -17.15 8.39 -11.12
CA GLU A 178 -18.31 9.30 -11.18
C GLU A 178 -17.88 10.77 -11.30
N LYS A 179 -16.66 11.13 -10.87
CA LYS A 179 -16.20 12.52 -10.76
C LYS A 179 -15.28 12.95 -11.88
N GLU A 180 -14.41 12.05 -12.33
CA GLU A 180 -13.35 12.40 -13.29
C GLU A 180 -12.78 11.17 -14.02
N LYS A 181 -12.07 11.42 -15.12
CA LYS A 181 -11.33 10.45 -15.91
C LYS A 181 -9.83 10.59 -15.63
N PHE A 182 -9.18 9.46 -15.40
CA PHE A 182 -7.73 9.37 -15.27
C PHE A 182 -7.17 8.62 -16.49
N VAL A 183 -6.08 9.12 -17.04
CA VAL A 183 -5.39 8.52 -18.18
C VAL A 183 -4.02 8.06 -17.73
N ILE A 184 -3.75 6.76 -17.84
CA ILE A 184 -2.48 6.15 -17.40
C ILE A 184 -1.92 5.23 -18.49
N GLN A 185 -0.59 5.13 -18.54
CA GLN A 185 0.08 4.24 -19.48
C GLN A 185 0.34 2.88 -18.85
N ILE A 186 -0.68 2.03 -18.84
CA ILE A 186 -0.63 0.66 -18.30
C ILE A 186 -1.43 -0.28 -19.20
N SER A 187 -1.05 -1.55 -19.30
CA SER A 187 -1.86 -2.52 -20.05
C SER A 187 -3.11 -2.95 -19.26
N LEU A 188 -4.21 -3.22 -19.98
CA LEU A 188 -5.46 -3.68 -19.37
C LEU A 188 -5.28 -4.99 -18.60
N THR A 189 -4.42 -5.88 -19.07
CA THR A 189 -4.11 -7.14 -18.39
C THR A 189 -3.44 -6.87 -17.04
N LYS A 190 -2.53 -5.91 -17.01
CA LYS A 190 -1.79 -5.56 -15.82
C LYS A 190 -2.72 -4.94 -14.76
N ILE A 191 -3.55 -3.97 -15.13
CA ILE A 191 -4.52 -3.38 -14.21
C ILE A 191 -5.60 -4.37 -13.76
N SER A 192 -6.03 -5.29 -14.66
CA SER A 192 -6.99 -6.36 -14.32
C SER A 192 -6.46 -7.32 -13.26
N ASN A 193 -5.15 -7.57 -13.22
CA ASN A 193 -4.54 -8.44 -12.21
C ASN A 193 -4.43 -7.78 -10.84
N LEU A 194 -4.58 -6.47 -10.77
CA LEU A 194 -4.49 -5.66 -9.54
C LEU A 194 -5.86 -5.45 -8.88
N LEU A 195 -6.93 -5.72 -9.61
CA LEU A 195 -8.30 -5.52 -9.14
C LEU A 195 -8.94 -6.86 -8.75
N ASP A 196 -9.87 -6.82 -7.82
CA ASP A 196 -10.65 -8.00 -7.43
C ASP A 196 -11.45 -8.52 -8.64
N LYS A 197 -11.10 -9.73 -9.10
CA LYS A 197 -11.72 -10.38 -10.27
C LYS A 197 -13.20 -10.73 -10.08
N ASN A 198 -13.70 -10.69 -8.84
CA ASN A 198 -15.13 -10.87 -8.56
C ASN A 198 -15.92 -9.58 -8.74
N LYS A 199 -15.25 -8.42 -8.54
CA LYS A 199 -15.86 -7.10 -8.68
C LYS A 199 -15.55 -6.44 -10.03
N PHE A 200 -14.40 -6.72 -10.61
CA PHE A 200 -13.95 -6.13 -11.85
C PHE A 200 -13.89 -7.18 -12.96
N ILE A 201 -14.85 -7.15 -13.85
CA ILE A 201 -15.00 -8.14 -14.91
C ILE A 201 -14.78 -7.53 -16.29
N LYS A 202 -14.21 -8.33 -17.21
CA LYS A 202 -14.11 -7.94 -18.62
C LYS A 202 -15.46 -8.08 -19.28
N THR A 203 -15.90 -7.02 -19.97
CA THR A 203 -17.07 -6.99 -20.85
C THR A 203 -16.69 -6.93 -22.31
N HIS A 204 -15.47 -6.48 -22.61
CA HIS A 204 -14.88 -6.42 -23.93
C HIS A 204 -13.37 -6.65 -23.85
N ARG A 205 -12.71 -6.94 -24.99
CA ARG A 205 -11.24 -7.12 -25.05
C ARG A 205 -10.45 -5.95 -24.47
N ASN A 206 -11.01 -4.75 -24.53
CA ASN A 206 -10.39 -3.50 -24.09
C ASN A 206 -11.13 -2.83 -22.92
N THR A 207 -12.13 -3.49 -22.28
CA THR A 207 -12.95 -2.87 -21.25
C THR A 207 -13.19 -3.80 -20.07
N ILE A 208 -13.05 -3.24 -18.86
CA ILE A 208 -13.36 -3.88 -17.57
C ILE A 208 -14.38 -3.00 -16.85
N VAL A 209 -15.42 -3.58 -16.29
CA VAL A 209 -16.44 -2.87 -15.52
C VAL A 209 -16.44 -3.30 -14.06
N ASN A 210 -16.83 -2.40 -13.18
CA ASN A 210 -17.10 -2.69 -11.78
C ASN A 210 -18.54 -3.21 -11.64
N THR A 211 -18.68 -4.45 -11.21
CA THR A 211 -20.02 -5.09 -11.08
C THR A 211 -20.92 -4.40 -10.06
N ASP A 212 -20.34 -3.81 -9.00
CA ASP A 212 -21.07 -3.06 -7.97
C ASP A 212 -21.69 -1.75 -8.52
N LYS A 213 -21.33 -1.35 -9.75
CA LYS A 213 -21.79 -0.13 -10.41
C LYS A 213 -22.71 -0.40 -11.61
N ILE A 214 -23.04 -1.67 -11.86
CA ILE A 214 -23.99 -2.04 -12.92
C ILE A 214 -25.41 -1.71 -12.43
N GLU A 215 -26.13 -0.94 -13.23
CA GLU A 215 -27.55 -0.62 -13.01
C GLU A 215 -28.45 -1.53 -13.84
N GLU A 216 -28.05 -1.86 -15.08
CA GLU A 216 -28.84 -2.67 -15.99
C GLU A 216 -27.95 -3.42 -17.00
N ILE A 217 -28.39 -4.57 -17.45
CA ILE A 217 -27.80 -5.31 -18.56
C ILE A 217 -28.87 -5.55 -19.60
N ILE A 218 -28.74 -4.92 -20.77
CA ILE A 218 -29.66 -5.05 -21.90
C ILE A 218 -29.13 -6.17 -22.82
N LEU A 219 -29.69 -7.37 -22.65
CA LEU A 219 -29.21 -8.55 -23.39
C LEU A 219 -29.45 -8.46 -24.89
N ALA A 220 -30.58 -7.85 -25.31
CA ALA A 220 -30.93 -7.68 -26.71
C ALA A 220 -29.90 -6.81 -27.46
N ASP A 221 -29.40 -5.77 -26.80
CA ASP A 221 -28.48 -4.79 -27.41
C ASP A 221 -27.01 -5.06 -27.07
N ASN A 222 -26.76 -6.09 -26.27
CA ASN A 222 -25.40 -6.39 -25.76
C ASN A 222 -24.75 -5.18 -25.04
N LEU A 223 -25.50 -4.54 -24.16
CA LEU A 223 -25.07 -3.36 -23.42
C LEU A 223 -25.11 -3.58 -21.91
N VAL A 224 -24.13 -3.03 -21.23
CA VAL A 224 -24.12 -2.88 -19.77
C VAL A 224 -24.24 -1.40 -19.46
N ILE A 225 -25.26 -1.04 -18.66
CA ILE A 225 -25.50 0.32 -18.20
C ILE A 225 -24.92 0.44 -16.80
N LEU A 226 -24.00 1.35 -16.63
CA LEU A 226 -23.40 1.65 -15.33
C LEU A 226 -23.99 2.93 -14.76
N LYS A 227 -23.79 3.12 -13.45
CA LYS A 227 -24.17 4.33 -12.74
C LYS A 227 -23.75 5.58 -13.50
N GLY A 228 -24.67 6.56 -13.57
CA GLY A 228 -24.47 7.75 -14.39
C GLY A 228 -24.76 7.57 -15.89
N ASN A 229 -25.48 6.50 -16.27
CA ASN A 229 -25.90 6.19 -17.65
C ASN A 229 -24.74 5.95 -18.62
N HIS A 230 -23.60 5.43 -18.11
CA HIS A 230 -22.50 5.01 -18.97
C HIS A 230 -22.85 3.69 -19.69
N LYS A 231 -22.82 3.70 -21.02
CA LYS A 231 -23.16 2.54 -21.86
C LYS A 231 -21.90 1.82 -22.31
N ILE A 232 -21.74 0.57 -21.90
CA ILE A 232 -20.56 -0.24 -22.19
C ILE A 232 -20.95 -1.44 -23.05
N ASN A 233 -20.25 -1.68 -24.14
CA ASN A 233 -20.49 -2.83 -25.00
C ASN A 233 -20.10 -4.15 -24.30
N LEU A 234 -20.96 -5.15 -24.43
CA LEU A 234 -20.76 -6.49 -23.96
C LEU A 234 -20.52 -7.43 -25.13
N SER A 235 -19.29 -7.90 -25.27
CA SER A 235 -18.99 -8.92 -26.31
C SER A 235 -19.44 -10.30 -25.88
N ASP A 236 -19.91 -11.10 -26.86
CA ASP A 236 -20.38 -12.47 -26.63
C ASP A 236 -19.35 -13.35 -25.92
N THR A 237 -18.07 -13.15 -26.19
CA THR A 237 -16.95 -13.86 -25.54
C THR A 237 -16.90 -13.64 -24.02
N TYR A 238 -17.45 -12.55 -23.52
CA TYR A 238 -17.36 -12.11 -22.12
C TYR A 238 -18.69 -12.19 -21.36
N LYS A 239 -19.73 -12.85 -21.91
CA LYS A 239 -21.07 -12.98 -21.28
C LYS A 239 -21.12 -13.99 -20.12
N ASP A 240 -20.10 -14.82 -19.95
CA ASP A 240 -20.14 -15.89 -18.94
C ASP A 240 -20.31 -15.42 -17.49
N PHE A 241 -19.97 -14.17 -17.19
CA PHE A 241 -20.21 -13.63 -15.86
C PHE A 241 -21.70 -13.48 -15.53
N ILE A 242 -22.55 -13.27 -16.55
CA ILE A 242 -24.02 -13.15 -16.37
C ILE A 242 -24.57 -14.44 -15.80
N LYS A 243 -24.02 -15.61 -16.18
CA LYS A 243 -24.44 -16.91 -15.67
C LYS A 243 -24.17 -17.09 -14.17
N LYS A 244 -23.25 -16.28 -13.61
CA LYS A 244 -22.91 -16.30 -12.19
C LYS A 244 -23.74 -15.33 -11.36
N MET A 245 -24.56 -14.51 -11.99
CA MET A 245 -25.47 -13.59 -11.31
C MET A 245 -26.75 -14.33 -10.88
N ASN A 246 -27.28 -13.98 -9.71
CA ASN A 246 -28.57 -14.46 -9.26
C ASN A 246 -29.70 -13.77 -10.07
N ILE A 247 -30.13 -14.41 -11.15
CA ILE A 247 -31.23 -13.89 -11.98
C ILE A 247 -32.53 -14.49 -11.46
N LEU A 248 -33.42 -13.62 -11.01
CA LEU A 248 -34.81 -13.99 -10.67
C LEU A 248 -35.69 -13.75 -11.91
N SER A 249 -36.35 -14.77 -12.39
CA SER A 249 -37.29 -14.73 -13.53
C SER A 249 -38.72 -14.90 -13.05
#